data_c82e040d30759c41fa2c4d074808dfa0
#
_entry.id   c82e040d30759c41fa2c4d074808dfa0
#
_cell.length_a   1.000
_cell.length_b   1.000
_cell.length_c   1.000
_cell.angle_alpha   90.00
_cell.angle_beta   90.00
_cell.angle_gamma   90.00
#
_symmetry.space_group_name_H-M   'P 1'
#
loop_
_entity.id
_entity.type
_entity.pdbx_description
1 polymer ?
#
loop_
_entity_poly.entity_id
_entity_poly.type
_entity_poly.pdbx_seq_one_letter_code
_entity_poly.pdbx_strand_id
1 'polypeptide(L)'
;MNQELMTLDFWQDTIIYEDKALPIGTLACDALNVSADTLAKMNEQCQKINLLLGMLNAGQDASALFPMAREAALTMLEILSKTPPFSYMDIPKHRERIEKVFTADSAQKYVEFATKAATNSLPFEEVPKYADAVMLQRYTAVFGHLAYSLREYQTAVLDFAEKSDSNEADRTAEGFAKMFGSYFPPEFSITEGNAWMSVANNSIQYVTTVRPGEDVAKLVKRMHYVSFVGMFRSDLFEGLCVGHAPKKCRICGKWFLTTNA
;
A
#
# COMPACT_ATOMS: atom_id res chain seq x y z
N MET A 1 -8.50 7.04 15.21
CA MET A 1 -7.53 7.76 14.35
C MET A 1 -7.69 7.19 12.96
N ASN A 2 -8.27 7.95 12.01
CA ASN A 2 -8.61 7.43 10.68
C ASN A 2 -7.34 7.10 9.89
N GLN A 3 -7.15 5.83 9.62
CA GLN A 3 -5.98 5.27 8.91
C GLN A 3 -6.21 5.23 7.39
N GLU A 4 -6.71 6.32 6.82
CA GLU A 4 -7.34 6.36 5.50
C GLU A 4 -6.41 6.37 4.28
N LEU A 5 -5.09 6.14 4.41
CA LEU A 5 -4.21 6.17 3.25
C LEU A 5 -4.40 5.00 2.31
N MET A 6 -4.70 3.83 2.86
CA MET A 6 -4.81 2.58 2.12
C MET A 6 -5.87 1.70 2.79
N THR A 7 -7.11 1.91 2.41
CA THR A 7 -8.25 1.17 2.94
C THR A 7 -9.02 0.56 1.78
N LEU A 8 -9.34 -0.71 1.88
CA LEU A 8 -10.24 -1.41 0.96
C LEU A 8 -11.46 -1.95 1.70
N ASP A 9 -12.62 -1.72 1.13
CA ASP A 9 -13.86 -2.39 1.51
C ASP A 9 -14.16 -3.49 0.49
N PHE A 10 -14.29 -4.73 0.95
CA PHE A 10 -14.53 -5.90 0.10
C PHE A 10 -16.01 -6.24 0.04
N TRP A 11 -16.55 -6.24 -1.18
CA TRP A 11 -17.94 -6.55 -1.51
C TRP A 11 -18.00 -7.69 -2.52
N GLN A 12 -18.15 -8.91 -2.08
CA GLN A 12 -18.22 -10.06 -2.97
C GLN A 12 -17.11 -10.08 -4.03
N ASP A 13 -17.39 -9.60 -5.25
CA ASP A 13 -16.49 -9.51 -6.41
C ASP A 13 -15.92 -8.10 -6.67
N THR A 14 -16.21 -7.16 -5.77
CA THR A 14 -15.88 -5.74 -5.92
C THR A 14 -15.14 -5.24 -4.69
N ILE A 15 -14.18 -4.34 -4.91
CA ILE A 15 -13.56 -3.53 -3.84
C ILE A 15 -14.01 -2.08 -3.97
N ILE A 16 -14.08 -1.38 -2.85
CA ILE A 16 -14.19 0.08 -2.81
C ILE A 16 -12.87 0.64 -2.33
N TYR A 17 -12.26 1.45 -3.19
CA TYR A 17 -11.03 2.15 -2.93
C TYR A 17 -11.22 3.65 -3.23
N GLU A 18 -11.04 4.51 -2.23
CA GLU A 18 -11.18 5.96 -2.35
C GLU A 18 -12.51 6.36 -3.06
N ASP A 19 -13.62 5.79 -2.61
CA ASP A 19 -14.98 5.99 -3.16
C ASP A 19 -15.22 5.45 -4.59
N LYS A 20 -14.28 4.71 -5.16
CA LYS A 20 -14.44 4.02 -6.45
C LYS A 20 -14.70 2.53 -6.26
N ALA A 21 -15.74 2.05 -6.92
CA ALA A 21 -16.03 0.62 -6.98
C ALA A 21 -15.26 -0.02 -8.15
N LEU A 22 -14.42 -1.01 -7.86
CA LEU A 22 -13.56 -1.69 -8.82
C LEU A 22 -13.75 -3.21 -8.68
N PRO A 23 -13.66 -4.00 -9.76
CA PRO A 23 -13.54 -5.45 -9.64
C PRO A 23 -12.36 -5.84 -8.76
N ILE A 24 -12.51 -6.84 -7.88
CA ILE A 24 -11.41 -7.37 -7.07
C ILE A 24 -10.30 -7.88 -8.01
N GLY A 25 -9.05 -7.56 -7.70
CA GLY A 25 -7.87 -7.86 -8.52
C GLY A 25 -7.45 -6.71 -9.46
N THR A 26 -8.26 -5.64 -9.57
CA THR A 26 -7.95 -4.51 -10.46
C THR A 26 -6.69 -3.78 -10.03
N LEU A 27 -6.56 -3.43 -8.75
CA LEU A 27 -5.38 -2.70 -8.25
C LEU A 27 -4.11 -3.52 -8.43
N ALA A 28 -4.20 -4.80 -8.15
CA ALA A 28 -3.11 -5.77 -8.33
C ALA A 28 -2.67 -5.87 -9.81
N CYS A 29 -3.63 -5.95 -10.72
CA CYS A 29 -3.38 -6.02 -12.16
C CYS A 29 -2.78 -4.72 -12.71
N ASP A 30 -3.31 -3.57 -12.30
CA ASP A 30 -2.81 -2.26 -12.72
C ASP A 30 -1.38 -2.00 -12.21
N ALA A 31 -1.06 -2.47 -10.99
CA ALA A 31 0.29 -2.39 -10.44
C ALA A 31 1.32 -3.14 -11.29
N LEU A 32 0.93 -4.22 -11.97
CA LEU A 32 1.80 -4.95 -12.90
C LEU A 32 2.08 -4.16 -14.19
N ASN A 33 1.25 -3.21 -14.54
CA ASN A 33 1.39 -2.38 -15.74
C ASN A 33 2.22 -1.10 -15.52
N VAL A 34 2.68 -0.83 -14.30
CA VAL A 34 3.54 0.33 -14.04
C VAL A 34 4.87 0.14 -14.76
N SER A 35 5.21 1.07 -15.65
CA SER A 35 6.39 0.95 -16.51
C SER A 35 7.70 1.16 -15.74
N ALA A 36 8.80 0.61 -16.27
CA ALA A 36 10.13 0.81 -15.73
C ALA A 36 10.54 2.30 -15.67
N ASP A 37 10.12 3.09 -16.66
CA ASP A 37 10.34 4.54 -16.69
C ASP A 37 9.61 5.26 -15.55
N THR A 38 8.36 4.88 -15.31
CA THR A 38 7.59 5.40 -14.17
C THR A 38 8.23 5.02 -12.83
N LEU A 39 8.66 3.76 -12.70
CA LEU A 39 9.38 3.29 -11.50
C LEU A 39 10.70 4.05 -11.27
N ALA A 40 11.44 4.38 -12.33
CA ALA A 40 12.66 5.18 -12.22
C ALA A 40 12.37 6.59 -11.69
N LYS A 41 11.32 7.25 -12.22
CA LYS A 41 10.87 8.57 -11.73
C LYS A 41 10.40 8.51 -10.26
N MET A 42 9.66 7.48 -9.89
CA MET A 42 9.27 7.27 -8.49
C MET A 42 10.51 7.08 -7.60
N ASN A 43 11.47 6.26 -8.04
CA ASN A 43 12.67 5.95 -7.26
C ASN A 43 13.52 7.20 -6.96
N GLU A 44 13.60 8.14 -7.87
CA GLU A 44 14.27 9.43 -7.63
C GLU A 44 13.61 10.18 -6.45
N GLN A 45 12.28 10.22 -6.40
CA GLN A 45 11.58 10.86 -5.29
C GLN A 45 11.68 10.05 -3.99
N CYS A 46 11.64 8.71 -4.08
CA CYS A 46 11.86 7.83 -2.93
C CYS A 46 13.19 8.13 -2.23
N GLN A 47 14.27 8.31 -2.98
CA GLN A 47 15.60 8.61 -2.40
C GLN A 47 15.61 9.91 -1.60
N LYS A 48 14.98 10.98 -2.12
CA LYS A 48 14.87 12.27 -1.43
C LYS A 48 14.04 12.15 -0.13
N ILE A 49 12.96 11.40 -0.17
CA ILE A 49 12.08 11.16 1.00
C ILE A 49 12.80 10.28 2.04
N ASN A 50 13.56 9.27 1.61
CA ASN A 50 14.30 8.39 2.51
C ASN A 50 15.41 9.10 3.28
N LEU A 51 16.02 10.15 2.73
CA LEU A 51 16.96 10.98 3.47
C LEU A 51 16.28 11.60 4.71
N LEU A 52 15.08 12.15 4.55
CA LEU A 52 14.31 12.68 5.67
C LEU A 52 13.95 11.57 6.67
N LEU A 53 13.45 10.43 6.20
CA LEU A 53 13.08 9.31 7.06
C LEU A 53 14.27 8.80 7.88
N GLY A 54 15.45 8.70 7.26
CA GLY A 54 16.68 8.29 7.94
C GLY A 54 17.07 9.24 9.07
N MET A 55 17.02 10.54 8.85
CA MET A 55 17.31 11.54 9.88
C MET A 55 16.28 11.52 11.02
N LEU A 56 14.99 11.40 10.69
CA LEU A 56 13.91 11.29 11.68
C LEU A 56 14.09 10.07 12.58
N ASN A 57 14.40 8.90 11.99
CA ASN A 57 14.60 7.66 12.72
C ASN A 57 15.89 7.69 13.58
N ALA A 58 16.90 8.46 13.16
CA ALA A 58 18.12 8.68 13.95
C ALA A 58 17.96 9.74 15.05
N GLY A 59 16.79 10.37 15.17
CA GLY A 59 16.54 11.46 16.13
C GLY A 59 17.37 12.72 15.85
N GLN A 60 17.79 12.92 14.59
CA GLN A 60 18.64 14.03 14.19
C GLN A 60 17.81 15.20 13.68
N ASP A 61 18.36 16.41 13.72
CA ASP A 61 17.72 17.57 13.13
C ASP A 61 17.63 17.44 11.61
N ALA A 62 16.40 17.28 11.14
CA ALA A 62 16.07 17.11 9.72
C ALA A 62 15.53 18.40 9.08
N SER A 63 15.56 19.53 9.76
CA SER A 63 14.92 20.78 9.33
C SER A 63 15.34 21.24 7.92
N ALA A 64 16.62 21.05 7.56
CA ALA A 64 17.15 21.40 6.25
C ALA A 64 16.62 20.52 5.11
N LEU A 65 16.12 19.32 5.40
CA LEU A 65 15.63 18.37 4.39
C LEU A 65 14.13 18.55 4.07
N PHE A 66 13.37 19.27 4.90
CA PHE A 66 11.91 19.39 4.74
C PHE A 66 11.48 19.97 3.39
N PRO A 67 12.05 21.07 2.90
CA PRO A 67 11.64 21.63 1.61
C PRO A 67 11.83 20.63 0.47
N MET A 68 12.96 19.93 0.42
CA MET A 68 13.27 18.92 -0.59
C MET A 68 12.33 17.70 -0.48
N ALA A 69 12.12 17.18 0.73
CA ALA A 69 11.28 16.00 0.93
C ALA A 69 9.81 16.30 0.67
N ARG A 70 9.34 17.50 1.04
CA ARG A 70 7.99 17.96 0.71
C ARG A 70 7.77 18.06 -0.80
N GLU A 71 8.68 18.70 -1.51
CA GLU A 71 8.65 18.79 -2.97
C GLU A 71 8.66 17.40 -3.60
N ALA A 72 9.52 16.50 -3.13
CA ALA A 72 9.58 15.13 -3.60
C ALA A 72 8.26 14.38 -3.35
N ALA A 73 7.62 14.56 -2.20
CA ALA A 73 6.33 13.94 -1.89
C ALA A 73 5.20 14.48 -2.79
N LEU A 74 5.19 15.78 -3.08
CA LEU A 74 4.23 16.40 -4.00
C LEU A 74 4.46 15.94 -5.44
N THR A 75 5.72 15.87 -5.89
CA THR A 75 6.08 15.32 -7.20
C THR A 75 5.69 13.85 -7.31
N MET A 76 5.89 13.07 -6.23
CA MET A 76 5.40 11.68 -6.17
C MET A 76 3.89 11.62 -6.41
N LEU A 77 3.09 12.46 -5.75
CA LEU A 77 1.64 12.51 -5.99
C LEU A 77 1.28 12.82 -7.44
N GLU A 78 2.04 13.69 -8.12
CA GLU A 78 1.82 13.99 -9.53
C GLU A 78 2.11 12.79 -10.45
N ILE A 79 3.14 12.01 -10.13
CA ILE A 79 3.40 10.74 -10.83
C ILE A 79 2.26 9.77 -10.58
N LEU A 80 1.85 9.62 -9.32
CA LEU A 80 0.80 8.69 -8.91
C LEU A 80 -0.56 9.04 -9.54
N SER A 81 -0.89 10.32 -9.66
CA SER A 81 -2.15 10.79 -10.27
C SER A 81 -2.35 10.31 -11.71
N LYS A 82 -1.27 10.02 -12.41
CA LYS A 82 -1.25 9.61 -13.83
C LYS A 82 -0.99 8.10 -14.00
N THR A 83 -0.83 7.39 -12.89
CA THR A 83 -0.35 6.00 -12.89
C THR A 83 -1.39 5.11 -12.21
N PRO A 84 -2.17 4.27 -12.93
CA PRO A 84 -2.92 3.20 -12.29
C PRO A 84 -1.96 2.24 -11.55
N PRO A 85 -2.34 1.73 -10.39
CA PRO A 85 -3.63 1.87 -9.69
C PRO A 85 -3.77 3.15 -8.84
N PHE A 86 -2.73 3.96 -8.72
CA PHE A 86 -2.68 5.11 -7.82
C PHE A 86 -3.55 6.28 -8.30
N SER A 87 -3.87 6.35 -9.60
CA SER A 87 -4.80 7.34 -10.15
C SER A 87 -6.24 7.21 -9.61
N TYR A 88 -6.52 6.13 -8.88
CA TYR A 88 -7.79 5.97 -8.14
C TYR A 88 -7.81 6.71 -6.80
N MET A 89 -6.65 7.16 -6.29
CA MET A 89 -6.55 7.92 -5.04
C MET A 89 -7.21 9.30 -5.14
N ASP A 90 -7.67 9.81 -4.01
CA ASP A 90 -8.08 11.20 -3.86
C ASP A 90 -6.82 12.10 -3.75
N ILE A 91 -6.25 12.43 -4.90
CA ILE A 91 -5.01 13.22 -4.98
C ILE A 91 -5.12 14.59 -4.31
N PRO A 92 -6.22 15.37 -4.47
CA PRO A 92 -6.40 16.64 -3.74
C PRO A 92 -6.30 16.48 -2.23
N LYS A 93 -6.98 15.49 -1.66
CA LYS A 93 -6.96 15.18 -0.22
C LYS A 93 -5.56 14.81 0.28
N HIS A 94 -4.84 13.99 -0.49
CA HIS A 94 -3.46 13.62 -0.14
C HIS A 94 -2.50 14.79 -0.26
N ARG A 95 -2.68 15.67 -1.24
CA ARG A 95 -1.89 16.89 -1.40
C ARG A 95 -2.05 17.81 -0.18
N GLU A 96 -3.28 18.11 0.20
CA GLU A 96 -3.57 18.94 1.38
C GLU A 96 -2.92 18.36 2.65
N ARG A 97 -3.01 17.04 2.82
CA ARG A 97 -2.39 16.35 3.97
C ARG A 97 -0.86 16.46 3.96
N ILE A 98 -0.21 16.24 2.80
CA ILE A 98 1.25 16.37 2.68
C ILE A 98 1.68 17.81 2.99
N GLU A 99 0.97 18.78 2.44
CA GLU A 99 1.27 20.20 2.71
C GLU A 99 1.16 20.55 4.19
N LYS A 100 0.21 19.94 4.90
CA LYS A 100 0.02 20.12 6.34
C LYS A 100 1.10 19.43 7.17
N VAL A 101 1.50 18.20 6.82
CA VAL A 101 2.34 17.38 7.72
C VAL A 101 3.84 17.47 7.43
N PHE A 102 4.28 17.83 6.21
CA PHE A 102 5.71 17.99 5.91
C PHE A 102 6.23 19.33 6.41
N THR A 103 6.34 19.46 7.73
CA THR A 103 6.77 20.66 8.45
C THR A 103 7.80 20.31 9.52
N ALA A 104 8.66 21.27 9.86
CA ALA A 104 9.63 21.11 10.94
C ALA A 104 8.97 20.80 12.30
N ASP A 105 7.80 21.42 12.58
CA ASP A 105 7.03 21.16 13.80
C ASP A 105 6.56 19.69 13.88
N SER A 106 6.03 19.15 12.79
CA SER A 106 5.63 17.74 12.74
C SER A 106 6.80 16.78 12.95
N ALA A 107 7.99 17.12 12.47
CA ALA A 107 9.19 16.33 12.71
C ALA A 107 9.67 16.37 14.15
N GLN A 108 9.74 17.55 14.72
CA GLN A 108 10.11 17.68 16.12
C GLN A 108 9.15 16.89 17.02
N LYS A 109 7.86 16.98 16.74
CA LYS A 109 6.84 16.18 17.43
C LYS A 109 7.00 14.67 17.19
N TYR A 110 7.47 14.27 16.00
CA TYR A 110 7.75 12.85 15.75
C TYR A 110 8.89 12.32 16.61
N VAL A 111 9.99 13.04 16.70
CA VAL A 111 11.13 12.67 17.56
C VAL A 111 10.69 12.59 19.03
N GLU A 112 9.90 13.56 19.50
CA GLU A 112 9.34 13.54 20.85
C GLU A 112 8.42 12.33 21.07
N PHE A 113 7.51 12.07 20.13
CA PHE A 113 6.61 10.92 20.16
C PHE A 113 7.39 9.60 20.22
N ALA A 114 8.36 9.42 19.32
CA ALA A 114 9.17 8.20 19.25
C ALA A 114 9.94 7.97 20.56
N THR A 115 10.51 9.03 21.14
CA THR A 115 11.24 8.97 22.41
C THR A 115 10.31 8.56 23.56
N LYS A 116 9.14 9.19 23.68
CA LYS A 116 8.16 8.86 24.73
C LYS A 116 7.60 7.45 24.57
N ALA A 117 7.33 7.02 23.32
CA ALA A 117 6.85 5.66 23.04
C ALA A 117 7.92 4.60 23.41
N ALA A 118 9.17 4.83 23.05
CA ALA A 118 10.28 3.92 23.37
C ALA A 118 10.52 3.76 24.88
N THR A 119 10.22 4.80 25.66
CA THR A 119 10.37 4.80 27.14
C THR A 119 9.09 4.42 27.89
N ASN A 120 8.03 4.01 27.17
CA ASN A 120 6.69 3.77 27.73
C ASN A 120 6.15 4.93 28.59
N SER A 121 6.56 6.16 28.27
CA SER A 121 6.19 7.39 29.02
C SER A 121 5.12 8.22 28.32
N LEU A 122 4.48 7.68 27.26
CA LEU A 122 3.44 8.36 26.49
C LEU A 122 2.06 8.06 27.07
N PRO A 123 1.39 9.02 27.73
CA PRO A 123 0.00 8.86 28.14
C PRO A 123 -0.92 8.77 26.93
N PHE A 124 -1.95 7.93 27.03
CA PHE A 124 -2.90 7.70 25.93
C PHE A 124 -3.60 9.02 25.49
N GLU A 125 -3.87 9.90 26.43
CA GLU A 125 -4.51 11.21 26.20
C GLU A 125 -3.63 12.16 25.40
N GLU A 126 -2.31 11.94 25.35
CA GLU A 126 -1.37 12.76 24.59
C GLU A 126 -1.22 12.31 23.13
N VAL A 127 -1.58 11.08 22.80
CA VAL A 127 -1.43 10.51 21.43
C VAL A 127 -2.03 11.41 20.33
N PRO A 128 -3.22 12.04 20.52
CA PRO A 128 -3.78 12.93 19.50
C PRO A 128 -2.92 14.14 19.15
N LYS A 129 -2.08 14.63 20.08
CA LYS A 129 -1.17 15.78 19.84
C LYS A 129 -0.11 15.48 18.77
N TYR A 130 0.18 14.20 18.54
CA TYR A 130 1.19 13.72 17.61
C TYR A 130 0.61 13.22 16.27
N ALA A 131 -0.68 13.45 16.01
CA ALA A 131 -1.36 12.93 14.83
C ALA A 131 -0.66 13.34 13.52
N ASP A 132 -0.27 14.61 13.37
CA ASP A 132 0.41 15.11 12.18
C ASP A 132 1.84 14.53 12.07
N ALA A 133 2.53 14.33 13.19
CA ALA A 133 3.85 13.70 13.26
C ALA A 133 3.81 12.22 12.83
N VAL A 134 2.83 11.47 13.33
CA VAL A 134 2.60 10.07 12.92
C VAL A 134 2.23 10.00 11.43
N MET A 135 1.45 10.95 10.94
CA MET A 135 1.09 11.00 9.53
C MET A 135 2.30 11.36 8.64
N LEU A 136 3.16 12.28 9.07
CA LEU A 136 4.44 12.56 8.40
C LEU A 136 5.28 11.29 8.24
N GLN A 137 5.53 10.59 9.33
CA GLN A 137 6.30 9.34 9.32
C GLN A 137 5.66 8.30 8.36
N ARG A 138 4.34 8.22 8.36
CA ARG A 138 3.61 7.29 7.51
C ARG A 138 3.79 7.61 6.02
N TYR A 139 3.64 8.87 5.62
CA TYR A 139 3.89 9.28 4.22
C TYR A 139 5.34 9.05 3.82
N THR A 140 6.29 9.38 4.69
CA THR A 140 7.72 9.16 4.41
C THR A 140 8.04 7.67 4.26
N ALA A 141 7.50 6.81 5.12
CA ALA A 141 7.69 5.37 5.03
C ALA A 141 7.06 4.77 3.76
N VAL A 142 5.80 5.13 3.48
CA VAL A 142 5.08 4.60 2.31
C VAL A 142 5.71 5.06 1.01
N PHE A 143 5.96 6.35 0.84
CA PHE A 143 6.52 6.89 -0.39
C PHE A 143 8.01 6.59 -0.54
N GLY A 144 8.77 6.58 0.54
CA GLY A 144 10.20 6.29 0.51
C GLY A 144 10.52 4.89 -0.03
N HIS A 145 9.65 3.92 0.18
CA HIS A 145 9.86 2.54 -0.28
C HIS A 145 9.01 2.14 -1.48
N LEU A 146 8.17 3.03 -2.00
CA LEU A 146 7.14 2.67 -3.00
C LEU A 146 7.70 2.02 -4.26
N ALA A 147 8.72 2.63 -4.89
CA ALA A 147 9.27 2.14 -6.14
C ALA A 147 9.95 0.77 -5.98
N TYR A 148 10.67 0.57 -4.88
CA TYR A 148 11.32 -0.70 -4.55
C TYR A 148 10.26 -1.79 -4.34
N SER A 149 9.32 -1.54 -3.47
CA SER A 149 8.25 -2.49 -3.12
C SER A 149 7.40 -2.86 -4.33
N LEU A 150 7.11 -1.90 -5.21
CA LEU A 150 6.34 -2.17 -6.42
C LEU A 150 7.13 -3.03 -7.42
N ARG A 151 8.43 -2.80 -7.56
CA ARG A 151 9.30 -3.64 -8.39
C ARG A 151 9.38 -5.06 -7.83
N GLU A 152 9.52 -5.21 -6.53
CA GLU A 152 9.50 -6.50 -5.84
C GLU A 152 8.19 -7.26 -6.09
N TYR A 153 7.06 -6.57 -5.97
CA TYR A 153 5.74 -7.13 -6.30
C TYR A 153 5.67 -7.62 -7.75
N GLN A 154 6.07 -6.77 -8.71
CA GLN A 154 6.06 -7.13 -10.13
C GLN A 154 6.94 -8.35 -10.41
N THR A 155 8.15 -8.40 -9.84
CA THR A 155 9.07 -9.53 -10.00
C THR A 155 8.48 -10.82 -9.44
N ALA A 156 7.90 -10.77 -8.24
CA ALA A 156 7.31 -11.94 -7.60
C ALA A 156 6.14 -12.52 -8.42
N VAL A 157 5.29 -11.65 -8.99
CA VAL A 157 4.17 -12.10 -9.84
C VAL A 157 4.65 -12.64 -11.19
N LEU A 158 5.68 -12.02 -11.80
CA LEU A 158 6.28 -12.51 -13.05
C LEU A 158 6.90 -13.89 -12.86
N ASP A 159 7.70 -14.08 -11.81
CA ASP A 159 8.30 -15.37 -11.48
C ASP A 159 7.24 -16.46 -11.26
N PHE A 160 6.15 -16.12 -10.61
CA PHE A 160 5.02 -17.02 -10.41
C PHE A 160 4.35 -17.38 -11.76
N ALA A 161 4.09 -16.39 -12.62
CA ALA A 161 3.44 -16.60 -13.90
C ALA A 161 4.31 -17.45 -14.85
N GLU A 162 5.62 -17.20 -14.91
CA GLU A 162 6.55 -17.96 -15.75
C GLU A 162 6.69 -19.42 -15.31
N LYS A 163 6.72 -19.68 -14.00
CA LYS A 163 6.79 -21.04 -13.46
C LYS A 163 5.47 -21.79 -13.60
N SER A 164 4.34 -21.11 -13.59
CA SER A 164 3.03 -21.74 -13.77
C SER A 164 2.76 -22.22 -15.19
N ASP A 165 3.46 -21.68 -16.20
CA ASP A 165 3.36 -22.15 -17.59
C ASP A 165 4.16 -23.44 -17.82
N SER A 166 5.09 -23.80 -16.93
CA SER A 166 6.00 -24.95 -17.12
C SER A 166 5.54 -26.25 -16.45
N ASN A 167 4.67 -26.21 -15.44
CA ASN A 167 4.15 -27.42 -14.77
C ASN A 167 2.86 -27.14 -14.00
N GLU A 168 1.83 -27.92 -14.28
CA GLU A 168 0.51 -27.82 -13.62
C GLU A 168 0.58 -28.11 -12.09
N ALA A 169 1.59 -28.85 -11.65
CA ALA A 169 1.84 -29.19 -10.26
C ALA A 169 2.44 -28.03 -9.42
N ASP A 170 3.16 -27.10 -10.05
CA ASP A 170 3.75 -25.93 -9.35
C ASP A 170 2.74 -24.77 -9.15
N ARG A 171 1.53 -24.89 -9.68
CA ARG A 171 0.39 -24.04 -9.32
C ARG A 171 -0.10 -24.29 -7.89
N THR A 172 0.50 -25.22 -7.21
CA THR A 172 0.16 -25.64 -5.85
C THR A 172 0.57 -24.61 -4.78
N ALA A 173 0.21 -24.92 -3.55
CA ALA A 173 0.51 -24.15 -2.34
C ALA A 173 1.96 -23.61 -2.27
N GLU A 174 2.95 -24.29 -2.87
CA GLU A 174 4.35 -23.87 -2.87
C GLU A 174 4.62 -22.66 -3.78
N GLY A 175 4.00 -22.58 -4.97
CA GLY A 175 4.06 -21.41 -5.84
C GLY A 175 3.38 -20.20 -5.19
N PHE A 176 2.24 -20.42 -4.56
CA PHE A 176 1.58 -19.40 -3.74
C PHE A 176 2.43 -18.99 -2.54
N ALA A 177 3.04 -19.95 -1.82
CA ALA A 177 3.91 -19.66 -0.70
C ALA A 177 5.16 -18.87 -1.12
N LYS A 178 5.72 -19.11 -2.30
CA LYS A 178 6.84 -18.32 -2.84
C LYS A 178 6.42 -16.92 -3.26
N MET A 179 5.24 -16.75 -3.86
CA MET A 179 4.72 -15.44 -4.25
C MET A 179 4.36 -14.58 -3.04
N PHE A 180 3.78 -15.19 -2.01
CA PHE A 180 3.36 -14.53 -0.79
C PHE A 180 4.35 -14.74 0.37
N GLY A 181 5.20 -15.76 0.30
CA GLY A 181 6.09 -16.22 1.36
C GLY A 181 7.20 -15.25 1.74
N SER A 182 7.64 -14.37 0.85
CA SER A 182 8.54 -13.26 1.21
C SER A 182 7.90 -12.24 2.16
N TYR A 183 6.57 -12.32 2.32
CA TYR A 183 5.77 -11.49 3.23
C TYR A 183 5.39 -12.19 4.51
N PHE A 184 5.56 -13.52 4.53
CA PHE A 184 5.25 -14.32 5.71
C PHE A 184 6.54 -14.88 6.26
N PRO A 185 6.76 -14.81 7.58
CA PRO A 185 7.80 -15.58 8.21
C PRO A 185 7.72 -17.04 7.75
N PRO A 186 8.86 -17.73 7.53
CA PRO A 186 8.88 -19.11 7.02
C PRO A 186 8.07 -20.11 7.86
N GLU A 187 7.83 -19.78 9.10
CA GLU A 187 7.07 -20.58 10.07
C GLU A 187 5.54 -20.52 9.89
N PHE A 188 5.03 -19.64 9.02
CA PHE A 188 3.59 -19.53 8.80
C PHE A 188 3.16 -20.25 7.52
N SER A 189 2.08 -21.04 7.62
CA SER A 189 1.36 -21.59 6.46
C SER A 189 0.62 -20.50 5.71
N ILE A 190 0.15 -20.78 4.47
CA ILE A 190 -0.66 -19.81 3.71
C ILE A 190 -1.91 -19.40 4.48
N THR A 191 -2.56 -20.32 5.20
CA THR A 191 -3.75 -20.05 6.02
C THR A 191 -3.41 -19.15 7.20
N GLU A 192 -2.30 -19.43 7.87
CA GLU A 192 -1.77 -18.59 8.96
C GLU A 192 -1.25 -17.26 8.42
N GLY A 193 -0.71 -17.25 7.22
CA GLY A 193 -0.26 -16.04 6.53
C GLY A 193 -1.34 -15.00 6.35
N ASN A 194 -2.58 -15.40 6.05
CA ASN A 194 -3.70 -14.47 6.01
C ASN A 194 -4.00 -13.86 7.38
N ALA A 195 -3.99 -14.66 8.42
CA ALA A 195 -4.17 -14.18 9.79
C ALA A 195 -3.02 -13.25 10.19
N TRP A 196 -1.80 -13.59 9.80
CA TRP A 196 -0.62 -12.76 10.07
C TRP A 196 -0.65 -11.43 9.32
N MET A 197 -1.01 -11.40 8.03
CA MET A 197 -1.23 -10.14 7.29
C MET A 197 -2.24 -9.25 8.00
N SER A 198 -3.29 -9.86 8.53
CA SER A 198 -4.34 -9.15 9.24
C SER A 198 -3.85 -8.53 10.54
N VAL A 199 -3.02 -9.25 11.28
CA VAL A 199 -2.57 -8.87 12.62
C VAL A 199 -1.34 -7.98 12.57
N ALA A 200 -0.35 -8.31 11.75
CA ALA A 200 0.94 -7.62 11.77
C ALA A 200 0.98 -6.35 10.92
N ASN A 201 0.31 -6.36 9.76
CA ASN A 201 0.40 -5.27 8.79
C ASN A 201 -0.92 -4.52 8.59
N ASN A 202 -2.04 -5.11 8.98
CA ASN A 202 -3.35 -4.58 8.65
C ASN A 202 -4.30 -4.75 9.83
N SER A 203 -5.30 -3.89 9.91
CA SER A 203 -6.46 -4.13 10.76
C SER A 203 -7.63 -4.56 9.91
N ILE A 204 -8.32 -5.63 10.32
CA ILE A 204 -9.57 -6.06 9.72
C ILE A 204 -10.71 -5.58 10.59
N GLN A 205 -11.69 -4.98 9.95
CA GLN A 205 -12.95 -4.55 10.59
C GLN A 205 -14.11 -5.02 9.72
N TYR A 206 -15.23 -5.33 10.38
CA TYR A 206 -16.51 -5.48 9.69
C TYR A 206 -17.32 -4.22 9.94
N VAL A 207 -17.63 -3.51 8.88
CA VAL A 207 -18.33 -2.22 8.93
C VAL A 207 -19.59 -2.26 8.08
N THR A 208 -20.60 -1.53 8.50
CA THR A 208 -21.78 -1.30 7.66
C THR A 208 -21.50 -0.09 6.79
N THR A 209 -21.55 -0.26 5.48
CA THR A 209 -21.35 0.82 4.51
C THR A 209 -22.31 0.68 3.34
N VAL A 210 -22.45 1.75 2.58
CA VAL A 210 -23.26 1.82 1.37
C VAL A 210 -22.32 1.87 0.18
N ARG A 211 -22.56 1.00 -0.81
CA ARG A 211 -21.80 1.02 -2.06
C ARG A 211 -22.12 2.30 -2.84
N PRO A 212 -21.14 2.94 -3.50
CA PRO A 212 -21.41 4.06 -4.39
C PRO A 212 -22.51 3.74 -5.41
N GLY A 213 -23.59 4.53 -5.40
CA GLY A 213 -24.75 4.34 -6.27
C GLY A 213 -25.83 3.35 -5.77
N GLU A 214 -25.67 2.81 -4.57
CA GLU A 214 -26.69 1.98 -3.89
C GLU A 214 -27.25 2.72 -2.67
N ASP A 215 -28.50 2.46 -2.32
CA ASP A 215 -29.17 3.02 -1.13
C ASP A 215 -29.20 2.05 0.06
N VAL A 216 -28.70 0.82 -0.12
CA VAL A 216 -28.77 -0.24 0.90
C VAL A 216 -27.41 -0.43 1.54
N ALA A 217 -27.38 -0.25 2.86
CA ALA A 217 -26.20 -0.54 3.68
C ALA A 217 -26.00 -2.06 3.83
N LYS A 218 -24.75 -2.50 3.66
CA LYS A 218 -24.34 -3.91 3.86
C LYS A 218 -23.17 -3.99 4.82
N LEU A 219 -23.04 -5.14 5.48
CA LEU A 219 -21.86 -5.46 6.26
C LEU A 219 -20.74 -5.91 5.31
N VAL A 220 -19.61 -5.22 5.35
CA VAL A 220 -18.46 -5.51 4.50
C VAL A 220 -17.19 -5.70 5.32
N LYS A 221 -16.25 -6.45 4.79
CA LYS A 221 -14.90 -6.57 5.33
C LYS A 221 -14.09 -5.34 4.93
N ARG A 222 -13.67 -4.54 5.90
CA ARG A 222 -12.77 -3.40 5.70
C ARG A 222 -11.37 -3.76 6.15
N MET A 223 -10.39 -3.51 5.29
CA MET A 223 -8.97 -3.72 5.60
C MET A 223 -8.19 -2.42 5.46
N HIS A 224 -7.37 -2.13 6.48
CA HIS A 224 -6.44 -1.01 6.48
C HIS A 224 -5.03 -1.54 6.29
N TYR A 225 -4.29 -0.98 5.34
CA TYR A 225 -2.95 -1.43 4.98
C TYR A 225 -1.89 -0.42 5.41
N VAL A 226 -0.70 -0.90 5.70
CA VAL A 226 0.47 -0.08 6.02
C VAL A 226 1.35 0.17 4.80
N SER A 227 1.13 -0.57 3.70
CA SER A 227 1.86 -0.40 2.44
C SER A 227 0.97 -0.67 1.23
N PHE A 228 1.23 -0.01 0.12
CA PHE A 228 0.55 -0.27 -1.15
C PHE A 228 0.76 -1.70 -1.64
N VAL A 229 1.95 -2.24 -1.43
CA VAL A 229 2.25 -3.62 -1.84
C VAL A 229 1.44 -4.64 -1.06
N GLY A 230 1.26 -4.43 0.25
CA GLY A 230 0.34 -5.23 1.05
C GLY A 230 -1.09 -5.17 0.51
N MET A 231 -1.53 -3.98 0.11
CA MET A 231 -2.83 -3.77 -0.50
C MET A 231 -2.97 -4.51 -1.85
N PHE A 232 -1.98 -4.41 -2.75
CA PHE A 232 -2.02 -5.09 -4.05
C PHE A 232 -1.98 -6.61 -3.92
N ARG A 233 -1.20 -7.13 -2.97
CA ARG A 233 -1.16 -8.58 -2.72
C ARG A 233 -2.48 -9.10 -2.16
N SER A 234 -3.10 -8.36 -1.27
CA SER A 234 -4.42 -8.71 -0.74
C SER A 234 -5.48 -8.67 -1.85
N ASP A 235 -5.47 -7.64 -2.69
CA ASP A 235 -6.38 -7.53 -3.83
C ASP A 235 -6.17 -8.67 -4.85
N LEU A 236 -4.91 -9.04 -5.12
CA LEU A 236 -4.57 -10.19 -5.95
C LEU A 236 -5.11 -11.50 -5.36
N PHE A 237 -4.86 -11.73 -4.07
CA PHE A 237 -5.28 -12.95 -3.38
C PHE A 237 -6.80 -13.08 -3.36
N GLU A 238 -7.51 -12.05 -2.95
CA GLU A 238 -8.97 -12.02 -2.93
C GLU A 238 -9.55 -12.16 -4.35
N GLY A 239 -8.90 -11.54 -5.36
CA GLY A 239 -9.25 -11.72 -6.76
C GLY A 239 -9.18 -13.18 -7.19
N LEU A 240 -8.09 -13.86 -6.90
CA LEU A 240 -7.92 -15.28 -7.20
C LEU A 240 -8.99 -16.15 -6.50
N CYS A 241 -9.38 -15.80 -5.28
CA CYS A 241 -10.42 -16.51 -4.53
C CYS A 241 -11.81 -16.41 -5.20
N VAL A 242 -12.09 -15.31 -5.92
CA VAL A 242 -13.34 -15.13 -6.66
C VAL A 242 -13.21 -15.47 -8.17
N GLY A 243 -12.06 -16.02 -8.58
CA GLY A 243 -11.79 -16.42 -9.95
C GLY A 243 -11.34 -15.30 -10.88
N HIS A 244 -10.99 -14.15 -10.34
CA HIS A 244 -10.35 -13.09 -11.09
C HIS A 244 -8.84 -13.28 -11.10
N ALA A 245 -8.21 -13.30 -12.28
CA ALA A 245 -6.77 -13.49 -12.40
C ALA A 245 -6.14 -12.50 -13.39
N PRO A 246 -4.98 -11.92 -13.06
CA PRO A 246 -4.23 -11.15 -14.01
C PRO A 246 -3.65 -12.08 -15.09
N LYS A 247 -3.84 -11.71 -16.36
CA LYS A 247 -3.23 -12.37 -17.52
C LYS A 247 -2.45 -11.38 -18.35
N LYS A 248 -1.32 -11.83 -18.89
CA LYS A 248 -0.50 -11.01 -19.79
C LYS A 248 -0.95 -11.16 -21.23
N CYS A 249 -1.22 -10.04 -21.90
CA CYS A 249 -1.54 -10.05 -23.32
C CYS A 249 -0.31 -10.47 -24.13
N ARG A 250 -0.44 -11.51 -24.96
CA ARG A 250 0.65 -12.02 -25.82
C ARG A 250 1.05 -11.04 -26.94
N ILE A 251 0.16 -10.09 -27.28
CA ILE A 251 0.38 -9.14 -28.37
C ILE A 251 1.07 -7.87 -27.86
N CYS A 252 0.52 -7.23 -26.81
CA CYS A 252 1.03 -5.94 -26.33
C CYS A 252 1.81 -6.04 -25.01
N GLY A 253 1.91 -7.20 -24.39
CA GLY A 253 2.60 -7.43 -23.12
C GLY A 253 1.93 -6.83 -21.89
N LYS A 254 0.81 -6.13 -22.03
CA LYS A 254 0.08 -5.56 -20.89
C LYS A 254 -0.68 -6.63 -20.12
N TRP A 255 -0.74 -6.43 -18.82
CA TRP A 255 -1.58 -7.24 -17.95
C TRP A 255 -3.02 -6.74 -17.99
N PHE A 256 -3.96 -7.65 -17.91
CA PHE A 256 -5.39 -7.38 -17.82
C PHE A 256 -6.04 -8.39 -16.88
N LEU A 257 -7.09 -7.95 -16.20
CA LEU A 257 -7.86 -8.80 -15.30
C LEU A 257 -8.82 -9.66 -16.12
N THR A 258 -8.79 -10.98 -15.90
CA THR A 258 -9.84 -11.87 -16.39
C THR A 258 -10.80 -12.13 -15.26
N THR A 259 -12.07 -11.91 -15.52
CA THR A 259 -13.17 -12.31 -14.65
C THR A 259 -13.72 -13.61 -15.19
N ASN A 260 -13.83 -14.63 -14.37
CA ASN A 260 -14.27 -15.98 -14.67
C ASN A 260 -14.71 -16.27 -16.11
N ALA A 261 -13.90 -17.03 -16.79
CA ALA A 261 -14.37 -17.81 -17.92
C ALA A 261 -14.80 -19.20 -17.45
#